data_e798ec7ef3feba026fd8cb7138a563b1
#
_entry.id   e798ec7ef3feba026fd8cb7138a563b1
#
_cell.length_a   1.000
_cell.length_b   1.000
_cell.length_c   1.000
_cell.angle_alpha   90.00
_cell.angle_beta   90.00
_cell.angle_gamma   90.00
#
_symmetry.space_group_name_H-M   'P 1'
#
loop_
_entity.id
_entity.type
_entity.pdbx_description
1 polymer ?
#
loop_
_entity_poly.entity_id
_entity_poly.type
_entity_poly.pdbx_seq_one_letter_code
_entity_poly.pdbx_strand_id
1 'polypeptide(L)'
;MQERKESVGLKNLHYRSKIYEFLMVPAIVSREDKYMWKDLRQEQKKLLLDVKPYYAQLYQALLPLKTELIAVGLFEEATVGLAPLLYLYLLEKGEDPSNLEEVLKCLRALDTDQILYCLELKLSAGKVANRSQEDLLAFLEASDKSPENKWYWYQAIQHPEQLRDRLAFLLEEVFKLYQPIYEQFEQEVLVFEKDFSLSDMFDDEALKAKLLGNETHVFVLSPIFIDFFFEKIPDFSSYFLVVSTRSSQVSQTGSELDDETLALTLKTLGDETRYKVLIELIQPHAKNKDIAKKLGLTRASISFHTQKLLNSGLLELVMDDDSVKYTVNKKLIQKIIDKFNQDLK
;
A
#
# COMPACT_ATOMS: atom_id res chain seq x y z
N MET A 1 16.24 -20.12 -28.63
CA MET A 1 15.90 -18.71 -28.83
C MET A 1 14.38 -18.62 -28.85
N GLN A 2 13.76 -18.54 -27.65
CA GLN A 2 12.36 -18.19 -27.53
C GLN A 2 12.31 -16.68 -27.39
N GLU A 3 11.79 -16.00 -28.41
CA GLU A 3 11.46 -14.59 -28.34
C GLU A 3 10.48 -14.38 -27.16
N ARG A 4 10.92 -13.65 -26.15
CA ARG A 4 9.99 -13.08 -25.15
C ARG A 4 9.02 -12.18 -25.93
N LYS A 5 7.81 -12.66 -26.18
CA LYS A 5 6.69 -11.79 -26.51
C LYS A 5 6.54 -10.89 -25.29
N GLU A 6 6.96 -9.64 -25.38
CA GLU A 6 6.53 -8.59 -24.45
C GLU A 6 5.00 -8.68 -24.40
N SER A 7 4.49 -9.05 -23.26
CA SER A 7 3.04 -9.05 -23.04
C SER A 7 2.58 -7.61 -23.13
N VAL A 8 1.70 -7.32 -24.04
CA VAL A 8 1.25 -5.99 -24.49
C VAL A 8 0.70 -5.11 -23.35
N GLY A 9 0.63 -5.59 -22.12
CA GLY A 9 0.03 -4.89 -20.98
C GLY A 9 0.96 -4.53 -19.81
N LEU A 10 2.08 -5.24 -19.61
CA LEU A 10 2.90 -5.00 -18.41
C LEU A 10 4.04 -4.01 -18.69
N LYS A 11 4.11 -2.95 -17.91
CA LYS A 11 5.20 -1.97 -17.93
C LYS A 11 5.98 -2.02 -16.62
N ASN A 12 7.07 -2.79 -16.59
CA ASN A 12 8.03 -2.83 -15.50
C ASN A 12 9.30 -2.10 -15.94
N LEU A 13 9.51 -0.90 -15.41
CA LEU A 13 10.65 -0.04 -15.72
C LEU A 13 11.33 0.37 -14.42
N HIS A 14 12.60 0.00 -14.26
CA HIS A 14 13.37 0.19 -13.03
C HIS A 14 13.31 1.64 -12.51
N TYR A 15 13.48 2.64 -13.37
CA TYR A 15 13.42 4.04 -12.93
C TYR A 15 12.04 4.42 -12.37
N ARG A 16 10.94 3.83 -12.88
CA ARG A 16 9.60 4.04 -12.34
C ARG A 16 9.43 3.40 -10.97
N SER A 17 9.93 2.17 -10.79
CA SER A 17 9.96 1.48 -9.50
C SER A 17 10.72 2.30 -8.47
N LYS A 18 11.93 2.77 -8.82
CA LYS A 18 12.76 3.62 -7.95
C LYS A 18 12.04 4.90 -7.56
N ILE A 19 11.48 5.63 -8.52
CA ILE A 19 10.73 6.87 -8.25
C ILE A 19 9.56 6.60 -7.31
N TYR A 20 8.74 5.58 -7.63
CA TYR A 20 7.58 5.24 -6.83
C TYR A 20 7.97 4.90 -5.39
N GLU A 21 9.01 4.12 -5.20
CA GLU A 21 9.52 3.75 -3.88
C GLU A 21 9.97 4.99 -3.08
N PHE A 22 10.71 5.91 -3.70
CA PHE A 22 11.14 7.14 -3.04
C PHE A 22 9.97 8.02 -2.60
N LEU A 23 8.89 8.05 -3.39
CA LEU A 23 7.66 8.76 -3.05
C LEU A 23 6.85 8.06 -1.93
N MET A 24 7.08 6.77 -1.72
CA MET A 24 6.47 6.00 -0.61
C MET A 24 7.17 6.26 0.74
N VAL A 25 8.44 6.66 0.74
CA VAL A 25 9.25 6.84 1.96
C VAL A 25 8.59 7.72 3.03
N PRO A 26 7.92 8.84 2.70
CA PRO A 26 7.22 9.64 3.71
C PRO A 26 6.19 8.86 4.54
N ALA A 27 5.61 7.79 4.01
CA ALA A 27 4.64 6.97 4.73
C ALA A 27 5.26 6.23 5.94
N ILE A 28 6.57 6.05 5.98
CA ILE A 28 7.27 5.36 7.08
C ILE A 28 7.03 6.06 8.42
N VAL A 29 6.99 7.39 8.45
CA VAL A 29 6.75 8.16 9.69
C VAL A 29 5.30 8.18 10.15
N SER A 30 4.35 7.84 9.27
CA SER A 30 2.94 7.69 9.64
C SER A 30 2.64 6.33 10.27
N ARG A 31 3.54 5.36 10.07
CA ARG A 31 3.45 4.01 10.65
C ARG A 31 4.22 3.99 11.96
N GLU A 32 3.63 3.46 13.02
CA GLU A 32 4.38 3.25 14.26
C GLU A 32 5.32 2.05 14.08
N ASP A 33 6.65 2.28 14.21
CA ASP A 33 7.70 1.27 14.03
C ASP A 33 7.45 -0.06 14.78
N LYS A 34 6.91 0.05 16.01
CA LYS A 34 6.55 -1.13 16.84
C LYS A 34 5.49 -2.04 16.20
N TYR A 35 4.74 -1.59 15.20
CA TYR A 35 3.72 -2.44 14.57
C TYR A 35 4.30 -3.33 13.46
N MET A 36 5.17 -2.82 12.61
CA MET A 36 5.72 -3.63 11.51
C MET A 36 6.52 -4.83 12.01
N TRP A 37 7.53 -4.60 12.88
CA TRP A 37 8.40 -5.67 13.36
C TRP A 37 7.79 -6.56 14.43
N LYS A 38 6.92 -5.99 15.27
CA LYS A 38 6.24 -6.75 16.34
C LYS A 38 5.26 -7.77 15.79
N ASP A 39 4.66 -7.46 14.64
CA ASP A 39 3.61 -8.26 14.06
C ASP A 39 4.11 -9.32 13.08
N LEU A 40 5.39 -9.28 12.72
CA LEU A 40 6.03 -10.29 11.89
C LEU A 40 6.31 -11.56 12.71
N ARG A 41 6.12 -12.73 12.08
CA ARG A 41 6.52 -14.03 12.61
C ARG A 41 8.05 -14.12 12.68
N GLN A 42 8.58 -15.04 13.48
CA GLN A 42 10.04 -15.20 13.65
C GLN A 42 10.74 -15.50 12.32
N GLU A 43 10.12 -16.31 11.47
CA GLU A 43 10.66 -16.61 10.14
C GLU A 43 10.67 -15.41 9.22
N GLN A 44 9.59 -14.62 9.22
CA GLN A 44 9.54 -13.35 8.50
C GLN A 44 10.60 -12.37 9.04
N LYS A 45 10.80 -12.33 10.37
CA LYS A 45 11.86 -11.53 10.98
C LYS A 45 13.25 -11.99 10.54
N LYS A 46 13.48 -13.30 10.37
CA LYS A 46 14.75 -13.83 9.84
C LYS A 46 15.01 -13.37 8.41
N LEU A 47 13.99 -13.37 7.55
CA LEU A 47 14.09 -12.88 6.16
C LEU A 47 14.42 -11.39 6.05
N LEU A 48 14.16 -10.62 7.09
CA LEU A 48 14.31 -9.17 7.11
C LEU A 48 15.36 -8.69 8.12
N LEU A 49 16.19 -9.60 8.68
CA LEU A 49 17.19 -9.25 9.70
C LEU A 49 18.20 -8.22 9.18
N ASP A 50 18.62 -8.35 7.94
CA ASP A 50 19.53 -7.44 7.25
C ASP A 50 18.89 -6.09 6.90
N VAL A 51 17.56 -6.06 6.75
CA VAL A 51 16.78 -4.86 6.44
C VAL A 51 16.55 -3.99 7.68
N LYS A 52 16.35 -4.62 8.83
CA LYS A 52 15.97 -3.96 10.08
C LYS A 52 16.86 -2.76 10.48
N PRO A 53 18.20 -2.84 10.42
CA PRO A 53 19.06 -1.71 10.76
C PRO A 53 18.83 -0.49 9.84
N TYR A 54 18.68 -0.73 8.54
CA TYR A 54 18.44 0.33 7.54
C TYR A 54 17.06 0.98 7.72
N TYR A 55 16.05 0.16 8.00
CA TYR A 55 14.71 0.69 8.31
C TYR A 55 14.73 1.57 9.57
N ALA A 56 15.40 1.11 10.64
CA ALA A 56 15.54 1.88 11.88
C ALA A 56 16.33 3.19 11.66
N GLN A 57 17.41 3.13 10.90
CA GLN A 57 18.21 4.31 10.52
C GLN A 57 17.33 5.33 9.76
N LEU A 58 16.57 4.87 8.75
CA LEU A 58 15.69 5.71 7.96
C LEU A 58 14.61 6.36 8.83
N TYR A 59 13.94 5.57 9.66
CA TYR A 59 12.91 6.07 10.57
C TYR A 59 13.46 7.18 11.47
N GLN A 60 14.63 6.97 12.09
CA GLN A 60 15.27 8.00 12.92
C GLN A 60 15.64 9.25 12.13
N ALA A 61 16.15 9.12 10.91
CA ALA A 61 16.49 10.22 10.04
C ALA A 61 15.26 11.07 9.64
N LEU A 62 14.10 10.44 9.50
CA LEU A 62 12.84 11.08 9.12
C LEU A 62 12.10 11.73 10.29
N LEU A 63 12.41 11.36 11.55
CA LEU A 63 11.70 11.88 12.73
C LEU A 63 11.66 13.41 12.81
N PRO A 64 12.73 14.16 12.50
CA PRO A 64 12.67 15.64 12.51
C PRO A 64 11.66 16.21 11.52
N LEU A 65 11.34 15.49 10.45
CA LEU A 65 10.41 15.91 9.41
C LEU A 65 8.99 15.35 9.63
N LYS A 66 8.78 14.50 10.65
CA LYS A 66 7.55 13.70 10.84
C LYS A 66 6.28 14.52 10.79
N THR A 67 6.21 15.59 11.58
CA THR A 67 4.99 16.43 11.68
C THR A 67 4.61 17.04 10.33
N GLU A 68 5.60 17.53 9.61
CA GLU A 68 5.38 18.17 8.30
C GLU A 68 5.03 17.14 7.23
N LEU A 69 5.73 15.99 7.21
CA LEU A 69 5.43 14.90 6.29
C LEU A 69 4.03 14.36 6.50
N ILE A 70 3.56 14.24 7.75
CA ILE A 70 2.17 13.82 8.03
C ILE A 70 1.18 14.86 7.51
N ALA A 71 1.44 16.14 7.75
CA ALA A 71 0.55 17.23 7.34
C ALA A 71 0.37 17.31 5.81
N VAL A 72 1.46 17.18 5.02
CA VAL A 72 1.39 17.27 3.55
C VAL A 72 1.13 15.93 2.86
N GLY A 73 1.47 14.83 3.50
CA GLY A 73 1.32 13.49 2.92
C GLY A 73 -0.11 12.99 2.89
N LEU A 74 -0.97 13.58 3.72
CA LEU A 74 -2.38 13.20 3.87
C LEU A 74 -2.54 11.68 3.99
N PHE A 75 -1.69 11.07 4.82
CA PHE A 75 -1.70 9.63 5.02
C PHE A 75 -3.00 9.20 5.68
N GLU A 76 -3.70 8.32 5.01
CA GLU A 76 -4.84 7.59 5.55
C GLU A 76 -4.49 6.11 5.56
N GLU A 77 -5.00 5.40 6.55
CA GLU A 77 -4.81 3.97 6.61
C GLU A 77 -5.36 3.31 5.33
N ALA A 78 -4.59 2.40 4.76
CA ALA A 78 -4.93 1.61 3.58
C ALA A 78 -5.01 2.37 2.23
N THR A 79 -4.55 3.60 2.14
CA THR A 79 -4.46 4.30 0.84
C THR A 79 -3.03 4.71 0.53
N VAL A 80 -2.74 4.80 -0.77
CA VAL A 80 -1.49 5.38 -1.27
C VAL A 80 -1.37 6.82 -0.76
N GLY A 81 -0.19 7.23 -0.31
CA GLY A 81 0.09 8.61 0.09
C GLY A 81 -0.16 9.60 -1.05
N LEU A 82 -0.21 10.90 -0.74
CA LEU A 82 -0.45 11.92 -1.78
C LEU A 82 0.67 11.93 -2.83
N ALA A 83 1.93 11.81 -2.43
CA ALA A 83 3.07 11.88 -3.36
C ALA A 83 3.06 10.73 -4.40
N PRO A 84 2.89 9.46 -4.03
CA PRO A 84 2.70 8.39 -5.01
C PRO A 84 1.48 8.62 -5.91
N LEU A 85 0.35 9.09 -5.39
CA LEU A 85 -0.85 9.34 -6.18
C LEU A 85 -0.63 10.43 -7.25
N LEU A 86 0.06 11.52 -6.90
CA LEU A 86 0.44 12.55 -7.87
C LEU A 86 1.34 12.00 -8.98
N TYR A 87 2.27 11.10 -8.65
CA TYR A 87 3.10 10.45 -9.66
C TYR A 87 2.29 9.53 -10.57
N LEU A 88 1.38 8.73 -10.01
CA LEU A 88 0.49 7.89 -10.82
C LEU A 88 -0.40 8.76 -11.75
N TYR A 89 -0.84 9.93 -11.28
CA TYR A 89 -1.56 10.89 -12.10
C TYR A 89 -0.70 11.41 -13.26
N LEU A 90 0.58 11.71 -13.05
CA LEU A 90 1.49 12.11 -14.12
C LEU A 90 1.61 11.01 -15.19
N LEU A 91 1.82 9.75 -14.76
CA LEU A 91 1.88 8.61 -15.69
C LEU A 91 0.58 8.44 -16.50
N GLU A 92 -0.58 8.61 -15.87
CA GLU A 92 -1.89 8.52 -16.54
C GLU A 92 -2.08 9.66 -17.57
N LYS A 93 -1.44 10.81 -17.36
CA LYS A 93 -1.43 11.93 -18.32
C LYS A 93 -0.37 11.81 -19.39
N GLY A 94 0.41 10.72 -19.40
CA GLY A 94 1.46 10.48 -20.37
C GLY A 94 2.79 11.18 -20.05
N GLU A 95 2.90 11.79 -18.86
CA GLU A 95 4.16 12.31 -18.33
C GLU A 95 4.96 11.16 -17.74
N ASP A 96 6.20 10.98 -18.18
CA ASP A 96 7.05 9.86 -17.76
C ASP A 96 8.43 10.34 -17.30
N PRO A 97 8.50 11.02 -16.15
CA PRO A 97 9.77 11.48 -15.61
C PRO A 97 10.71 10.29 -15.32
N SER A 98 11.93 10.38 -15.82
CA SER A 98 12.92 9.27 -15.82
C SER A 98 13.81 9.24 -14.57
N ASN A 99 13.74 10.27 -13.73
CA ASN A 99 14.55 10.40 -12.53
C ASN A 99 13.86 11.29 -11.47
N LEU A 100 14.42 11.30 -10.26
CA LEU A 100 13.86 12.02 -9.11
C LEU A 100 13.79 13.55 -9.31
N GLU A 101 14.77 14.15 -10.02
CA GLU A 101 14.79 15.59 -10.29
C GLU A 101 13.64 15.96 -11.26
N GLU A 102 13.46 15.18 -12.32
CA GLU A 102 12.36 15.38 -13.26
C GLU A 102 11.00 15.23 -12.57
N VAL A 103 10.82 14.23 -11.69
CA VAL A 103 9.60 14.09 -10.89
C VAL A 103 9.31 15.34 -10.08
N LEU A 104 10.28 15.86 -9.34
CA LEU A 104 10.09 17.09 -8.56
C LEU A 104 9.73 18.28 -9.43
N LYS A 105 10.32 18.37 -10.63
CA LYS A 105 9.99 19.40 -11.62
C LYS A 105 8.54 19.24 -12.11
N CYS A 106 8.11 18.03 -12.46
CA CYS A 106 6.74 17.75 -12.88
C CYS A 106 5.74 18.03 -11.75
N LEU A 107 6.04 17.62 -10.52
CA LEU A 107 5.18 17.90 -9.37
C LEU A 107 5.01 19.41 -9.13
N ARG A 108 6.08 20.20 -9.21
CA ARG A 108 6.03 21.68 -9.07
C ARG A 108 5.27 22.36 -10.22
N ALA A 109 5.14 21.72 -11.36
CA ALA A 109 4.41 22.23 -12.53
C ALA A 109 2.91 21.93 -12.50
N LEU A 110 2.42 21.09 -11.59
CA LEU A 110 0.99 20.81 -11.45
C LEU A 110 0.25 22.10 -11.07
N ASP A 111 -0.85 22.35 -11.76
CA ASP A 111 -1.74 23.48 -11.46
C ASP A 111 -2.74 23.14 -10.34
N THR A 112 -3.48 24.14 -9.91
CA THR A 112 -4.49 24.03 -8.86
C THR A 112 -5.53 22.95 -9.17
N ASP A 113 -6.05 22.90 -10.40
CA ASP A 113 -7.12 21.96 -10.77
C ASP A 113 -6.62 20.52 -10.76
N GLN A 114 -5.39 20.29 -11.22
CA GLN A 114 -4.74 18.97 -11.20
C GLN A 114 -4.51 18.47 -9.77
N ILE A 115 -4.12 19.37 -8.86
CA ILE A 115 -3.93 19.02 -7.44
C ILE A 115 -5.28 18.73 -6.79
N LEU A 116 -6.31 19.56 -7.01
CA LEU A 116 -7.66 19.34 -6.49
C LEU A 116 -8.26 18.04 -7.01
N TYR A 117 -7.98 17.67 -8.27
CA TYR A 117 -8.36 16.39 -8.83
C TYR A 117 -7.77 15.22 -8.03
N CYS A 118 -6.46 15.25 -7.74
CA CYS A 118 -5.82 14.20 -6.95
C CYS A 118 -6.29 14.19 -5.49
N LEU A 119 -6.54 15.37 -4.91
CA LEU A 119 -7.11 15.48 -3.57
C LEU A 119 -8.52 14.87 -3.51
N GLU A 120 -9.34 15.10 -4.53
CA GLU A 120 -10.67 14.50 -4.64
C GLU A 120 -10.61 12.98 -4.71
N LEU A 121 -9.78 12.43 -5.61
CA LEU A 121 -9.59 10.98 -5.72
C LEU A 121 -9.20 10.37 -4.38
N LYS A 122 -8.29 11.02 -3.67
CA LYS A 122 -7.82 10.54 -2.36
C LYS A 122 -8.87 10.71 -1.26
N LEU A 123 -9.61 11.81 -1.24
CA LEU A 123 -10.60 12.12 -0.19
C LEU A 123 -11.88 11.30 -0.34
N SER A 124 -12.40 11.19 -1.56
CA SER A 124 -13.75 10.66 -1.84
C SER A 124 -13.77 9.45 -2.76
N ALA A 125 -12.63 9.07 -3.37
CA ALA A 125 -12.55 8.04 -4.40
C ALA A 125 -13.48 8.31 -5.60
N GLY A 126 -13.47 9.56 -6.13
CA GLY A 126 -14.22 9.93 -7.32
C GLY A 126 -15.71 10.23 -7.08
N LYS A 127 -16.12 10.49 -5.83
CA LYS A 127 -17.55 10.71 -5.51
C LYS A 127 -18.01 12.17 -5.56
N VAL A 128 -17.08 13.13 -5.57
CA VAL A 128 -17.40 14.57 -5.63
C VAL A 128 -17.40 15.02 -7.09
N ALA A 129 -18.58 15.28 -7.64
CA ALA A 129 -18.77 15.46 -9.08
C ALA A 129 -18.07 16.70 -9.65
N ASN A 130 -18.10 17.83 -8.95
CA ASN A 130 -17.59 19.11 -9.50
C ASN A 130 -16.11 19.39 -9.14
N ARG A 131 -15.56 18.69 -8.17
CA ARG A 131 -14.15 18.85 -7.71
C ARG A 131 -13.78 20.30 -7.34
N SER A 132 -14.78 21.13 -7.03
CA SER A 132 -14.54 22.49 -6.54
C SER A 132 -14.03 22.45 -5.09
N GLN A 133 -13.33 23.49 -4.67
CA GLN A 133 -12.90 23.62 -3.27
C GLN A 133 -14.09 23.54 -2.31
N GLU A 134 -15.22 24.19 -2.66
CA GLU A 134 -16.45 24.21 -1.85
C GLU A 134 -17.03 22.80 -1.68
N ASP A 135 -17.16 22.03 -2.77
CA ASP A 135 -17.70 20.68 -2.73
C ASP A 135 -16.79 19.72 -1.95
N LEU A 136 -15.46 19.85 -2.11
CA LEU A 136 -14.48 19.07 -1.37
C LEU A 136 -14.54 19.38 0.13
N LEU A 137 -14.67 20.64 0.51
CA LEU A 137 -14.82 21.06 1.90
C LEU A 137 -16.13 20.57 2.51
N ALA A 138 -17.24 20.64 1.80
CA ALA A 138 -18.52 20.11 2.25
C ALA A 138 -18.44 18.59 2.47
N PHE A 139 -17.76 17.85 1.58
CA PHE A 139 -17.52 16.42 1.74
C PHE A 139 -16.61 16.14 2.94
N LEU A 140 -15.57 16.94 3.14
CA LEU A 140 -14.65 16.83 4.29
C LEU A 140 -15.39 17.04 5.63
N GLU A 141 -16.25 18.06 5.72
CA GLU A 141 -17.04 18.33 6.92
C GLU A 141 -17.95 17.15 7.29
N ALA A 142 -18.61 16.55 6.30
CA ALA A 142 -19.48 15.39 6.47
C ALA A 142 -18.72 14.09 6.77
N SER A 143 -17.40 14.07 6.64
CA SER A 143 -16.57 12.89 6.88
C SER A 143 -16.38 12.62 8.37
N ASP A 144 -16.05 11.37 8.70
CA ASP A 144 -15.74 10.90 10.07
C ASP A 144 -14.24 11.00 10.42
N LYS A 145 -13.48 11.83 9.69
CA LYS A 145 -12.07 12.07 9.99
C LYS A 145 -11.89 12.78 11.34
N SER A 146 -10.76 12.51 12.01
CA SER A 146 -10.41 13.23 13.23
C SER A 146 -10.29 14.74 12.99
N PRO A 147 -10.48 15.60 13.99
CA PRO A 147 -10.33 17.04 13.85
C PRO A 147 -8.95 17.46 13.32
N GLU A 148 -7.88 16.76 13.72
CA GLU A 148 -6.52 16.99 13.24
C GLU A 148 -6.39 16.67 11.74
N ASN A 149 -6.89 15.51 11.31
CA ASN A 149 -6.88 15.14 9.89
C ASN A 149 -7.77 16.07 9.07
N LYS A 150 -8.95 16.49 9.57
CA LYS A 150 -9.76 17.51 8.90
C LYS A 150 -9.01 18.81 8.70
N TRP A 151 -8.19 19.22 9.68
CA TRP A 151 -7.37 20.42 9.56
C TRP A 151 -6.33 20.31 8.44
N TYR A 152 -5.60 19.20 8.34
CA TYR A 152 -4.63 18.98 7.25
C TYR A 152 -5.31 18.98 5.89
N TRP A 153 -6.44 18.31 5.77
CA TRP A 153 -7.23 18.31 4.55
C TRP A 153 -7.79 19.68 4.17
N TYR A 154 -8.28 20.43 5.17
CA TYR A 154 -8.74 21.80 4.97
C TYR A 154 -7.64 22.67 4.41
N GLN A 155 -6.44 22.64 4.99
CA GLN A 155 -5.28 23.39 4.49
C GLN A 155 -4.91 22.96 3.06
N ALA A 156 -4.91 21.67 2.77
CA ALA A 156 -4.60 21.14 1.45
C ALA A 156 -5.57 21.62 0.37
N ILE A 157 -6.87 21.61 0.67
CA ILE A 157 -7.92 22.04 -0.26
C ILE A 157 -7.90 23.56 -0.45
N GLN A 158 -7.70 24.34 0.62
CA GLN A 158 -7.68 25.81 0.53
C GLN A 158 -6.41 26.34 -0.14
N HIS A 159 -5.29 25.67 0.01
CA HIS A 159 -3.99 26.12 -0.46
C HIS A 159 -3.24 25.04 -1.25
N PRO A 160 -3.79 24.52 -2.35
CA PRO A 160 -3.24 23.35 -3.07
C PRO A 160 -1.83 23.61 -3.62
N GLU A 161 -1.55 24.82 -4.09
CA GLU A 161 -0.19 25.17 -4.57
C GLU A 161 0.84 25.22 -3.44
N GLN A 162 0.46 25.71 -2.26
CA GLN A 162 1.35 25.69 -1.10
C GLN A 162 1.60 24.26 -0.62
N LEU A 163 0.58 23.41 -0.64
CA LEU A 163 0.71 21.98 -0.37
C LEU A 163 1.70 21.32 -1.33
N ARG A 164 1.55 21.56 -2.64
CA ARG A 164 2.43 21.05 -3.70
C ARG A 164 3.88 21.46 -3.45
N ASP A 165 4.12 22.76 -3.26
CA ASP A 165 5.46 23.32 -3.12
C ASP A 165 6.14 22.80 -1.83
N ARG A 166 5.36 22.70 -0.75
CA ARG A 166 5.84 22.14 0.51
C ARG A 166 6.14 20.65 0.41
N LEU A 167 5.26 19.89 -0.24
CA LEU A 167 5.48 18.47 -0.50
C LEU A 167 6.74 18.25 -1.34
N ALA A 168 6.91 18.98 -2.44
CA ALA A 168 8.08 18.87 -3.30
C ALA A 168 9.39 19.22 -2.56
N PHE A 169 9.37 20.23 -1.68
CA PHE A 169 10.52 20.58 -0.84
C PHE A 169 10.88 19.45 0.14
N LEU A 170 9.90 18.88 0.82
CA LEU A 170 10.12 17.79 1.77
C LEU A 170 10.60 16.52 1.08
N LEU A 171 10.04 16.21 -0.10
CA LEU A 171 10.49 15.06 -0.90
C LEU A 171 11.95 15.19 -1.31
N GLU A 172 12.43 16.38 -1.65
CA GLU A 172 13.84 16.60 -1.97
C GLU A 172 14.77 16.25 -0.80
N GLU A 173 14.38 16.57 0.43
CA GLU A 173 15.13 16.19 1.63
C GLU A 173 15.02 14.67 1.91
N VAL A 174 13.82 14.10 1.78
CA VAL A 174 13.59 12.67 1.93
C VAL A 174 14.43 11.87 0.93
N PHE A 175 14.52 12.32 -0.31
CA PHE A 175 15.30 11.63 -1.35
C PHE A 175 16.78 11.57 -0.97
N LYS A 176 17.35 12.64 -0.46
CA LYS A 176 18.75 12.68 0.02
C LYS A 176 18.99 11.71 1.18
N LEU A 177 18.02 11.61 2.11
CA LEU A 177 18.10 10.69 3.25
C LEU A 177 17.97 9.23 2.84
N TYR A 178 17.13 8.94 1.85
CA TYR A 178 16.84 7.57 1.43
C TYR A 178 17.83 7.01 0.42
N GLN A 179 18.42 7.81 -0.44
CA GLN A 179 19.31 7.37 -1.52
C GLN A 179 20.40 6.39 -1.04
N PRO A 180 21.17 6.65 0.05
CA PRO A 180 22.21 5.74 0.51
C PRO A 180 21.67 4.39 1.00
N ILE A 181 20.44 4.36 1.48
CA ILE A 181 19.76 3.14 1.94
C ILE A 181 19.27 2.33 0.76
N TYR A 182 18.64 2.99 -0.23
CA TYR A 182 18.18 2.32 -1.44
C TYR A 182 19.32 1.62 -2.18
N GLU A 183 20.49 2.25 -2.29
CA GLU A 183 21.67 1.69 -2.95
C GLU A 183 22.15 0.36 -2.35
N GLN A 184 21.83 0.07 -1.08
CA GLN A 184 22.15 -1.22 -0.46
C GLN A 184 21.30 -2.36 -1.03
N PHE A 185 20.11 -2.05 -1.57
CA PHE A 185 19.14 -3.02 -2.05
C PHE A 185 18.87 -2.91 -3.55
N GLU A 186 19.41 -1.91 -4.26
CA GLU A 186 19.15 -1.67 -5.68
C GLU A 186 19.47 -2.90 -6.55
N GLN A 187 20.57 -3.62 -6.22
CA GLN A 187 20.93 -4.82 -6.94
C GLN A 187 19.89 -5.95 -6.74
N GLU A 188 19.32 -6.08 -5.56
CA GLU A 188 18.24 -7.05 -5.28
C GLU A 188 16.99 -6.71 -6.11
N VAL A 189 16.63 -5.43 -6.18
CA VAL A 189 15.52 -4.94 -7.00
C VAL A 189 15.75 -5.27 -8.47
N LEU A 190 16.94 -4.95 -9.02
CA LEU A 190 17.30 -5.22 -10.42
C LEU A 190 17.23 -6.71 -10.77
N VAL A 191 17.69 -7.58 -9.87
CA VAL A 191 17.62 -9.04 -10.07
C VAL A 191 16.16 -9.50 -10.07
N PHE A 192 15.37 -9.03 -9.11
CA PHE A 192 13.95 -9.38 -9.02
C PHE A 192 13.16 -8.90 -10.26
N GLU A 193 13.38 -7.67 -10.72
CA GLU A 193 12.73 -7.13 -11.92
C GLU A 193 13.03 -7.93 -13.17
N LYS A 194 14.28 -8.40 -13.32
CA LYS A 194 14.70 -9.22 -14.45
C LYS A 194 13.98 -10.56 -14.51
N ASP A 195 13.75 -11.18 -13.33
CA ASP A 195 13.17 -12.51 -13.21
C ASP A 195 11.66 -12.45 -12.89
N PHE A 196 11.09 -11.24 -12.82
CA PHE A 196 9.69 -11.03 -12.46
C PHE A 196 8.73 -11.76 -13.38
N SER A 197 7.83 -12.53 -12.79
CA SER A 197 6.75 -13.24 -13.48
C SER A 197 5.46 -13.15 -12.67
N LEU A 198 4.36 -12.77 -13.33
CA LEU A 198 3.04 -12.81 -12.69
C LEU A 198 2.62 -14.21 -12.29
N SER A 199 3.08 -15.23 -13.05
CA SER A 199 2.74 -16.63 -12.77
C SER A 199 3.32 -17.13 -11.45
N ASP A 200 4.46 -16.55 -11.02
CA ASP A 200 5.11 -16.93 -9.77
C ASP A 200 4.49 -16.19 -8.56
N MET A 201 3.74 -15.12 -8.85
CA MET A 201 3.13 -14.30 -7.81
C MET A 201 1.66 -14.62 -7.53
N PHE A 202 0.94 -15.08 -8.53
CA PHE A 202 -0.49 -15.31 -8.45
C PHE A 202 -0.86 -16.70 -8.96
N ASP A 203 -1.70 -17.40 -8.21
CA ASP A 203 -2.36 -18.64 -8.65
C ASP A 203 -3.65 -18.35 -9.45
N ASP A 204 -4.20 -17.14 -9.33
CA ASP A 204 -5.48 -16.74 -9.94
C ASP A 204 -5.30 -16.38 -11.42
N GLU A 205 -5.77 -17.25 -12.30
CA GLU A 205 -5.70 -17.07 -13.76
C GLU A 205 -6.59 -15.91 -14.25
N ALA A 206 -7.69 -15.60 -13.57
CA ALA A 206 -8.56 -14.49 -13.95
C ALA A 206 -7.86 -13.14 -13.66
N LEU A 207 -7.18 -13.04 -12.52
CA LEU A 207 -6.37 -11.88 -12.19
C LEU A 207 -5.21 -11.70 -13.18
N LYS A 208 -4.48 -12.78 -13.50
CA LYS A 208 -3.40 -12.73 -14.51
C LYS A 208 -3.93 -12.24 -15.86
N ALA A 209 -5.03 -12.81 -16.33
CA ALA A 209 -5.63 -12.41 -17.60
C ALA A 209 -6.05 -10.92 -17.59
N LYS A 210 -6.56 -10.42 -16.46
CA LYS A 210 -6.93 -9.03 -16.29
C LYS A 210 -5.72 -8.10 -16.34
N LEU A 211 -4.65 -8.44 -15.61
CA LEU A 211 -3.41 -7.66 -15.59
C LEU A 211 -2.73 -7.63 -16.96
N LEU A 212 -2.70 -8.76 -17.67
CA LEU A 212 -2.11 -8.88 -19.00
C LEU A 212 -2.98 -8.25 -20.09
N GLY A 213 -4.29 -8.21 -19.90
CA GLY A 213 -5.24 -7.64 -20.84
C GLY A 213 -5.39 -6.11 -20.77
N ASN A 214 -4.82 -5.47 -19.76
CA ASN A 214 -4.86 -4.03 -19.55
C ASN A 214 -3.47 -3.44 -19.43
N GLU A 215 -3.36 -2.12 -19.59
CA GLU A 215 -2.13 -1.43 -19.25
C GLU A 215 -1.90 -1.51 -17.74
N THR A 216 -0.81 -2.17 -17.34
CA THR A 216 -0.48 -2.38 -15.93
C THR A 216 0.94 -1.92 -15.66
N HIS A 217 1.08 -0.91 -14.81
CA HIS A 217 2.38 -0.47 -14.30
C HIS A 217 2.77 -1.34 -13.11
N VAL A 218 3.96 -1.94 -13.19
CA VAL A 218 4.53 -2.75 -12.11
C VAL A 218 5.64 -1.96 -11.43
N PHE A 219 5.53 -1.79 -10.13
CA PHE A 219 6.53 -1.15 -9.29
C PHE A 219 7.14 -2.17 -8.34
N VAL A 220 8.41 -2.44 -8.51
CA VAL A 220 9.17 -3.34 -7.64
C VAL A 220 9.86 -2.52 -6.57
N LEU A 221 9.54 -2.78 -5.32
CA LEU A 221 10.11 -2.09 -4.16
C LEU A 221 11.24 -2.91 -3.54
N SER A 222 12.19 -2.22 -2.93
CA SER A 222 13.20 -2.84 -2.10
C SER A 222 12.59 -3.51 -0.86
N PRO A 223 13.33 -4.37 -0.13
CA PRO A 223 12.80 -5.03 1.05
C PRO A 223 12.62 -4.11 2.28
N ILE A 224 12.94 -2.82 2.14
CA ILE A 224 12.56 -1.78 3.13
C ILE A 224 11.04 -1.71 3.27
N PHE A 225 10.34 -1.95 2.16
CA PHE A 225 8.90 -2.12 2.12
C PHE A 225 8.57 -3.60 1.98
N ILE A 226 7.57 -4.07 2.72
CA ILE A 226 7.03 -5.44 2.60
C ILE A 226 5.62 -5.41 1.99
N ASP A 227 5.34 -4.30 1.29
CA ASP A 227 4.04 -4.06 0.71
C ASP A 227 3.84 -4.92 -0.54
N PHE A 228 2.61 -5.40 -0.67
CA PHE A 228 2.10 -6.05 -1.85
C PHE A 228 0.66 -5.60 -2.01
N PHE A 229 0.36 -4.89 -3.07
CA PHE A 229 -1.01 -4.49 -3.37
C PHE A 229 -1.20 -4.24 -4.87
N PHE A 230 -2.43 -4.36 -5.27
CA PHE A 230 -2.90 -4.05 -6.60
C PHE A 230 -3.98 -2.98 -6.49
N GLU A 231 -3.92 -1.96 -7.31
CA GLU A 231 -4.84 -0.83 -7.25
C GLU A 231 -5.34 -0.44 -8.64
N LYS A 232 -6.63 -0.15 -8.71
CA LYS A 232 -7.28 0.55 -9.80
C LYS A 232 -7.80 1.87 -9.26
N ILE A 233 -7.15 2.95 -9.62
CA ILE A 233 -7.60 4.29 -9.20
C ILE A 233 -8.83 4.67 -10.03
N PRO A 234 -9.89 5.20 -9.40
CA PRO A 234 -11.03 5.71 -10.14
C PRO A 234 -10.62 6.72 -11.22
N ASP A 235 -11.25 6.67 -12.38
CA ASP A 235 -10.99 7.51 -13.55
C ASP A 235 -9.65 7.26 -14.28
N PHE A 236 -8.76 6.39 -13.78
CA PHE A 236 -7.54 6.03 -14.49
C PHE A 236 -7.79 4.85 -15.44
N SER A 237 -7.12 4.84 -16.59
CA SER A 237 -7.18 3.72 -17.53
C SER A 237 -6.28 2.56 -17.09
N SER A 238 -5.19 2.87 -16.43
CA SER A 238 -4.14 1.93 -16.05
C SER A 238 -4.38 1.25 -14.71
N TYR A 239 -3.80 0.06 -14.56
CA TYR A 239 -3.68 -0.67 -13.30
C TYR A 239 -2.29 -0.48 -12.71
N PHE A 240 -2.19 -0.60 -11.39
CA PHE A 240 -0.94 -0.44 -10.65
C PHE A 240 -0.71 -1.66 -9.76
N LEU A 241 0.39 -2.35 -9.98
CA LEU A 241 0.84 -3.47 -9.16
C LEU A 241 2.10 -3.06 -8.43
N VAL A 242 2.06 -3.09 -7.12
CA VAL A 242 3.21 -2.82 -6.25
C VAL A 242 3.63 -4.10 -5.57
N VAL A 243 4.90 -4.44 -5.65
CA VAL A 243 5.44 -5.67 -5.09
C VAL A 243 6.82 -5.42 -4.49
N SER A 244 7.06 -5.85 -3.26
CA SER A 244 8.39 -5.86 -2.68
C SER A 244 9.15 -7.13 -3.08
N THR A 245 10.47 -7.04 -3.23
CA THR A 245 11.35 -8.15 -3.62
C THR A 245 11.20 -9.38 -2.72
N ARG A 246 10.84 -9.20 -1.44
CA ARG A 246 10.67 -10.28 -0.47
C ARG A 246 9.22 -10.56 -0.07
N SER A 247 8.24 -9.88 -0.68
CA SER A 247 6.83 -10.02 -0.30
C SER A 247 6.29 -11.43 -0.51
N SER A 248 6.65 -12.11 -1.58
CA SER A 248 6.26 -13.51 -1.83
C SER A 248 6.85 -14.47 -0.80
N GLN A 249 8.14 -14.30 -0.46
CA GLN A 249 8.79 -15.11 0.57
C GLN A 249 8.16 -14.87 1.94
N VAL A 250 7.91 -13.60 2.29
CA VAL A 250 7.24 -13.21 3.54
C VAL A 250 5.83 -13.80 3.62
N SER A 251 5.08 -13.87 2.52
CA SER A 251 3.75 -14.49 2.50
C SER A 251 3.79 -16.02 2.48
N GLN A 252 4.78 -16.62 1.80
CA GLN A 252 4.93 -18.09 1.71
C GLN A 252 5.46 -18.73 3.00
N THR A 253 6.23 -18.00 3.82
CA THR A 253 6.68 -18.51 5.14
C THR A 253 5.52 -18.85 6.09
N GLY A 254 4.28 -18.81 5.64
CA GLY A 254 3.08 -19.25 6.34
C GLY A 254 2.41 -20.48 5.76
N SER A 255 3.00 -21.13 4.75
CA SER A 255 2.37 -22.31 4.11
C SER A 255 2.46 -23.58 4.96
N GLU A 256 3.43 -23.72 5.86
CA GLU A 256 3.48 -24.79 6.84
C GLU A 256 2.95 -24.32 8.19
N LEU A 257 2.05 -25.13 8.77
CA LEU A 257 1.47 -24.85 10.09
C LEU A 257 2.46 -25.33 11.16
N ASP A 258 3.47 -24.51 11.46
CA ASP A 258 4.31 -24.70 12.64
C ASP A 258 3.60 -24.23 13.92
N ASP A 259 4.14 -24.57 15.07
CA ASP A 259 3.54 -24.23 16.37
C ASP A 259 3.47 -22.70 16.58
N GLU A 260 4.37 -21.93 15.98
CA GLU A 260 4.37 -20.46 16.07
C GLU A 260 3.28 -19.84 15.20
N THR A 261 3.13 -20.31 13.97
CA THR A 261 2.03 -19.90 13.07
C THR A 261 0.68 -20.26 13.69
N LEU A 262 0.55 -21.44 14.28
CA LEU A 262 -0.63 -21.84 15.02
C LEU A 262 -0.92 -20.88 16.17
N ALA A 263 0.07 -20.62 17.03
CA ALA A 263 -0.06 -19.73 18.17
C ALA A 263 -0.43 -18.30 17.75
N LEU A 264 0.21 -17.75 16.71
CA LEU A 264 -0.09 -16.42 16.19
C LEU A 264 -1.51 -16.35 15.61
N THR A 265 -1.92 -17.35 14.85
CA THR A 265 -3.24 -17.43 14.23
C THR A 265 -4.34 -17.53 15.30
N LEU A 266 -4.14 -18.38 16.30
CA LEU A 266 -5.04 -18.50 17.44
C LEU A 266 -5.12 -17.21 18.25
N LYS A 267 -4.00 -16.56 18.52
CA LYS A 267 -3.97 -15.26 19.19
C LYS A 267 -4.69 -14.18 18.36
N THR A 268 -4.60 -14.25 17.05
CA THR A 268 -5.29 -13.32 16.15
C THR A 268 -6.78 -13.56 16.14
N LEU A 269 -7.23 -14.81 16.08
CA LEU A 269 -8.64 -15.19 16.14
C LEU A 269 -9.26 -15.06 17.54
N GLY A 270 -8.46 -15.16 18.60
CA GLY A 270 -8.90 -15.01 19.98
C GLY A 270 -9.32 -13.59 20.39
N ASP A 271 -9.04 -12.60 19.54
CA ASP A 271 -9.55 -11.24 19.71
C ASP A 271 -10.96 -11.15 19.10
N GLU A 272 -11.94 -10.90 19.95
CA GLU A 272 -13.35 -10.86 19.56
C GLU A 272 -13.63 -9.83 18.44
N THR A 273 -12.96 -8.68 18.49
CA THR A 273 -13.15 -7.62 17.50
C THR A 273 -12.58 -8.05 16.15
N ARG A 274 -11.38 -8.66 16.13
CA ARG A 274 -10.77 -9.17 14.87
C ARG A 274 -11.60 -10.28 14.27
N TYR A 275 -12.12 -11.19 15.08
CA TYR A 275 -13.01 -12.24 14.60
C TYR A 275 -14.28 -11.66 13.94
N LYS A 276 -14.91 -10.66 14.58
CA LYS A 276 -16.06 -9.96 13.98
C LYS A 276 -15.69 -9.26 12.68
N VAL A 277 -14.54 -8.59 12.62
CA VAL A 277 -14.04 -7.94 11.40
C VAL A 277 -13.79 -8.98 10.30
N LEU A 278 -13.20 -10.14 10.62
CA LEU A 278 -12.99 -11.24 9.66
C LEU A 278 -14.31 -11.68 9.03
N ILE A 279 -15.34 -11.94 9.85
CA ILE A 279 -16.65 -12.39 9.38
C ILE A 279 -17.35 -11.34 8.50
N GLU A 280 -17.18 -10.07 8.80
CA GLU A 280 -17.76 -8.99 7.98
C GLU A 280 -17.01 -8.77 6.67
N LEU A 281 -15.68 -8.89 6.67
CA LEU A 281 -14.86 -8.68 5.46
C LEU A 281 -15.13 -9.70 4.35
N ILE A 282 -15.52 -10.92 4.71
CA ILE A 282 -15.81 -11.99 3.75
C ILE A 282 -17.24 -11.97 3.21
N GLN A 283 -18.07 -11.03 3.68
CA GLN A 283 -19.44 -10.90 3.16
C GLN A 283 -19.43 -10.27 1.76
N PRO A 284 -20.36 -10.70 0.87
CA PRO A 284 -20.51 -10.06 -0.43
C PRO A 284 -20.69 -8.53 -0.28
N HIS A 285 -19.94 -7.77 -1.07
CA HIS A 285 -20.01 -6.30 -1.08
C HIS A 285 -19.57 -5.61 0.22
N ALA A 286 -18.75 -6.26 1.05
CA ALA A 286 -18.21 -5.68 2.26
C ALA A 286 -17.43 -4.39 1.98
N LYS A 287 -17.80 -3.30 2.66
CA LYS A 287 -17.08 -2.02 2.61
C LYS A 287 -16.62 -1.65 4.01
N ASN A 288 -15.37 -1.25 4.14
CA ASN A 288 -14.80 -0.87 5.44
C ASN A 288 -15.65 0.16 6.22
N LYS A 289 -16.31 1.08 5.50
CA LYS A 289 -17.22 2.07 6.10
C LYS A 289 -18.43 1.41 6.78
N ASP A 290 -19.04 0.45 6.11
CA ASP A 290 -20.25 -0.20 6.60
C ASP A 290 -19.92 -1.16 7.75
N ILE A 291 -18.78 -1.84 7.64
CA ILE A 291 -18.24 -2.70 8.71
C ILE A 291 -17.94 -1.85 9.97
N ALA A 292 -17.25 -0.72 9.78
CA ALA A 292 -16.93 0.20 10.88
C ALA A 292 -18.21 0.67 11.60
N LYS A 293 -19.23 1.11 10.84
CA LYS A 293 -20.53 1.51 11.40
C LYS A 293 -21.23 0.37 12.12
N LYS A 294 -21.25 -0.82 11.54
CA LYS A 294 -21.92 -2.01 12.10
C LYS A 294 -21.29 -2.47 13.41
N LEU A 295 -19.95 -2.41 13.48
CA LEU A 295 -19.21 -2.86 14.65
C LEU A 295 -18.94 -1.76 15.70
N GLY A 296 -19.35 -0.50 15.43
CA GLY A 296 -19.08 0.64 16.31
C GLY A 296 -17.59 1.01 16.37
N LEU A 297 -16.85 0.78 15.29
CA LEU A 297 -15.41 1.00 15.19
C LEU A 297 -15.11 2.16 14.23
N THR A 298 -13.87 2.67 14.28
CA THR A 298 -13.35 3.58 13.27
C THR A 298 -12.91 2.80 12.05
N ARG A 299 -12.84 3.45 10.87
CA ARG A 299 -12.25 2.83 9.68
C ARG A 299 -10.79 2.45 9.91
N ALA A 300 -10.07 3.27 10.65
CA ALA A 300 -8.73 3.04 11.12
C ALA A 300 -8.60 1.70 11.85
N SER A 301 -9.48 1.45 12.79
CA SER A 301 -9.52 0.17 13.51
C SER A 301 -9.82 -1.00 12.58
N ILE A 302 -10.71 -0.83 11.59
CA ILE A 302 -10.99 -1.89 10.60
C ILE A 302 -9.72 -2.20 9.78
N SER A 303 -9.06 -1.18 9.23
CA SER A 303 -7.82 -1.37 8.47
C SER A 303 -6.73 -2.04 9.31
N PHE A 304 -6.58 -1.63 10.56
CA PHE A 304 -5.65 -2.27 11.50
C PHE A 304 -5.97 -3.76 11.72
N HIS A 305 -7.22 -4.09 11.99
CA HIS A 305 -7.63 -5.49 12.19
C HIS A 305 -7.49 -6.30 10.89
N THR A 306 -7.82 -5.72 9.74
CA THR A 306 -7.64 -6.34 8.42
C THR A 306 -6.17 -6.67 8.16
N GLN A 307 -5.26 -5.72 8.43
CA GLN A 307 -3.83 -5.95 8.26
C GLN A 307 -3.30 -7.07 9.18
N LYS A 308 -3.79 -7.15 10.42
CA LYS A 308 -3.45 -8.25 11.33
C LYS A 308 -3.92 -9.60 10.81
N LEU A 309 -5.11 -9.65 10.24
CA LEU A 309 -5.67 -10.86 9.64
C LEU A 309 -4.90 -11.30 8.37
N LEU A 310 -4.47 -10.34 7.54
CA LEU A 310 -3.59 -10.60 6.40
C LEU A 310 -2.22 -11.11 6.86
N ASN A 311 -1.60 -10.43 7.82
CA ASN A 311 -0.28 -10.80 8.33
C ASN A 311 -0.26 -12.18 9.01
N SER A 312 -1.38 -12.61 9.59
CA SER A 312 -1.53 -13.96 10.15
C SER A 312 -1.87 -15.04 9.11
N GLY A 313 -2.07 -14.64 7.85
CA GLY A 313 -2.46 -15.54 6.77
C GLY A 313 -3.92 -16.00 6.81
N LEU A 314 -4.73 -15.46 7.72
CA LEU A 314 -6.16 -15.80 7.83
C LEU A 314 -7.00 -15.22 6.72
N LEU A 315 -6.58 -14.08 6.16
CA LEU A 315 -7.16 -13.47 4.98
C LEU A 315 -6.19 -13.53 3.80
N GLU A 316 -6.74 -13.69 2.63
CA GLU A 316 -6.08 -13.58 1.34
C GLU A 316 -6.80 -12.52 0.51
N LEU A 317 -6.06 -11.89 -0.41
CA LEU A 317 -6.62 -10.95 -1.37
C LEU A 317 -7.06 -11.71 -2.61
N VAL A 318 -8.30 -11.52 -3.03
CA VAL A 318 -8.85 -12.08 -4.27
C VAL A 318 -9.49 -10.95 -5.07
N MET A 319 -9.32 -11.00 -6.37
CA MET A 319 -10.01 -10.07 -7.27
C MET A 319 -11.42 -10.54 -7.56
N ASP A 320 -12.37 -9.62 -7.48
CA ASP A 320 -13.75 -9.85 -7.90
C ASP A 320 -14.25 -8.62 -8.68
N ASP A 321 -14.56 -8.85 -9.94
CA ASP A 321 -15.01 -7.89 -10.98
C ASP A 321 -14.21 -6.59 -11.04
N ASP A 322 -14.00 -5.67 -10.46
CA ASP A 322 -13.14 -4.48 -10.49
C ASP A 322 -12.64 -4.05 -9.10
N SER A 323 -12.77 -4.93 -8.12
CA SER A 323 -12.37 -4.64 -6.75
C SER A 323 -11.55 -5.76 -6.13
N VAL A 324 -10.60 -5.38 -5.28
CA VAL A 324 -9.91 -6.32 -4.39
C VAL A 324 -10.87 -6.70 -3.28
N LYS A 325 -11.10 -7.99 -3.11
CA LYS A 325 -11.87 -8.55 -2.01
C LYS A 325 -10.98 -9.37 -1.08
N TYR A 326 -11.39 -9.45 0.15
CA TYR A 326 -10.80 -10.36 1.11
C TYR A 326 -11.53 -11.69 1.09
N THR A 327 -10.77 -12.77 1.08
CA THR A 327 -11.31 -14.12 1.32
C THR A 327 -10.61 -14.77 2.50
N VAL A 328 -11.27 -15.71 3.14
CA VAL A 328 -10.63 -16.51 4.19
C VAL A 328 -9.72 -17.55 3.56
N ASN A 329 -8.51 -17.67 4.08
CA ASN A 329 -7.61 -18.76 3.75
C ASN A 329 -8.14 -20.08 4.33
N LYS A 330 -9.04 -20.71 3.59
CA LYS A 330 -9.66 -21.97 3.99
C LYS A 330 -8.65 -23.09 4.16
N LYS A 331 -7.55 -23.08 3.39
CA LYS A 331 -6.45 -24.06 3.50
C LYS A 331 -5.78 -23.98 4.85
N LEU A 332 -5.47 -22.76 5.31
CA LEU A 332 -4.87 -22.55 6.63
C LEU A 332 -5.83 -22.94 7.76
N ILE A 333 -7.10 -22.55 7.67
CA ILE A 333 -8.12 -22.93 8.67
C ILE A 333 -8.23 -24.45 8.76
N GLN A 334 -8.26 -25.17 7.62
CA GLN A 334 -8.33 -26.62 7.63
C GLN A 334 -7.10 -27.24 8.29
N LYS A 335 -5.89 -26.73 7.98
CA LYS A 335 -4.65 -27.18 8.64
C LYS A 335 -4.68 -27.00 10.17
N ILE A 336 -5.24 -25.88 10.64
CA ILE A 336 -5.40 -25.60 12.08
C ILE A 336 -6.33 -26.64 12.73
N ILE A 337 -7.47 -26.94 12.08
CA ILE A 337 -8.43 -27.94 12.55
C ILE A 337 -7.77 -29.31 12.59
N ASP A 338 -7.03 -29.68 11.55
CA ASP A 338 -6.34 -30.95 11.44
C ASP A 338 -5.26 -31.09 12.52
N LYS A 339 -4.49 -30.04 12.77
CA LYS A 339 -3.49 -29.97 13.85
C LYS A 339 -4.13 -30.15 15.22
N PHE A 340 -5.23 -29.45 15.52
CA PHE A 340 -5.98 -29.64 16.76
C PHE A 340 -6.47 -31.08 16.91
N ASN A 341 -7.04 -31.66 15.86
CA ASN A 341 -7.49 -33.04 15.90
C ASN A 341 -6.33 -34.03 16.11
N GLN A 342 -5.12 -33.68 15.72
CA GLN A 342 -3.93 -34.48 15.93
C GLN A 342 -3.40 -34.34 17.35
N ASP A 343 -3.30 -33.12 17.87
CA ASP A 343 -2.70 -32.82 19.17
C ASP A 343 -3.61 -33.17 20.37
N LEU A 344 -4.92 -33.25 20.15
CA LEU A 344 -5.92 -33.58 21.18
C LEU A 344 -6.35 -35.06 21.19
N LYS A 345 -5.73 -35.91 20.37
CA LYS A 345 -5.89 -37.37 20.40
C LYS A 345 -4.89 -38.00 21.39
#